data_b50dc60cba56d992d05cc19075f44c20
#
_entry.id   b50dc60cba56d992d05cc19075f44c20
#
_cell.length_a   1.000
_cell.length_b   1.000
_cell.length_c   1.000
_cell.angle_alpha   90.00
_cell.angle_beta   90.00
_cell.angle_gamma   90.00
#
_symmetry.space_group_name_H-M   'P 1'
#
loop_
_entity.id
_entity.type
_entity.pdbx_description
1 polymer ?
#
loop_
_entity_poly.entity_id
_entity_poly.type
_entity_poly.pdbx_seq_one_letter_code
_entity_poly.pdbx_strand_id
1 'polypeptide(L)'
;VPFTGDKRIFTADLFYDTQNKERADIYRQYIWNVLDATADAPNVYQSVSEEYTGPAHFVEFWLDCIASWQQKTGRKARVVLNTTHDVALSVMSKPSYAALVDIVEIEQWYYHGRKLYAPEGGKNLAPRQHLRLTRTTNPDFADIYQTVSEAVAAFPGKAVLYYAKAF
;
A
#
# COMPACT_ATOMS: atom_id res chain seq x y z
N VAL A 1 -15.44 0.43 -19.94
CA VAL A 1 -16.31 0.93 -18.87
C VAL A 1 -16.13 2.43 -18.78
N PRO A 2 -17.21 3.23 -18.85
CA PRO A 2 -17.07 4.67 -18.77
C PRO A 2 -16.53 5.08 -17.40
N PHE A 3 -15.68 6.09 -17.40
CA PHE A 3 -15.15 6.67 -16.21
C PHE A 3 -16.21 7.50 -15.50
N THR A 4 -16.53 7.20 -14.26
CA THR A 4 -17.60 7.87 -13.52
C THR A 4 -17.11 8.32 -12.15
N GLY A 5 -16.54 9.48 -12.05
CA GLY A 5 -16.24 10.06 -10.74
C GLY A 5 -14.93 9.63 -10.12
N ASP A 6 -14.92 8.86 -9.04
CA ASP A 6 -13.72 8.50 -8.30
C ASP A 6 -12.76 7.67 -9.17
N LYS A 7 -11.60 8.25 -9.47
CA LYS A 7 -10.57 7.63 -10.31
C LYS A 7 -9.94 6.39 -9.70
N ARG A 8 -10.07 6.19 -8.42
CA ARG A 8 -9.55 5.03 -7.72
C ARG A 8 -10.28 3.75 -8.10
N ILE A 9 -11.59 3.83 -8.31
CA ILE A 9 -12.45 2.65 -8.45
C ILE A 9 -13.15 2.53 -9.80
N PHE A 10 -13.02 3.47 -10.70
CA PHE A 10 -13.86 3.65 -11.87
C PHE A 10 -14.04 2.41 -12.78
N THR A 11 -12.95 1.80 -13.21
CA THR A 11 -13.00 0.59 -14.07
C THR A 11 -12.87 -0.69 -13.28
N ALA A 12 -12.59 -0.57 -12.01
CA ALA A 12 -12.24 -1.65 -11.11
C ALA A 12 -13.31 -1.90 -10.05
N ASP A 13 -14.49 -1.26 -10.13
CA ASP A 13 -15.58 -1.48 -9.19
C ASP A 13 -15.86 -2.96 -8.97
N LEU A 14 -16.01 -3.71 -10.08
CA LEU A 14 -16.23 -5.15 -10.00
C LEU A 14 -15.02 -5.90 -9.47
N PHE A 15 -13.80 -5.43 -9.78
CA PHE A 15 -12.57 -6.02 -9.27
C PHE A 15 -12.42 -5.82 -7.76
N TYR A 16 -12.73 -4.65 -7.27
CA TYR A 16 -12.62 -4.32 -5.84
C TYR A 16 -13.82 -4.76 -5.00
N ASP A 17 -14.87 -5.29 -5.62
CA ASP A 17 -16.05 -5.79 -4.92
C ASP A 17 -15.75 -7.12 -4.21
N THR A 18 -15.32 -7.03 -2.97
CA THR A 18 -15.07 -8.18 -2.08
C THR A 18 -16.33 -8.70 -1.40
N GLN A 19 -17.50 -8.06 -1.62
CA GLN A 19 -18.79 -8.55 -1.12
C GLN A 19 -19.34 -9.67 -2.00
N ASN A 20 -18.93 -9.74 -3.25
CA ASN A 20 -19.25 -10.86 -4.11
C ASN A 20 -18.48 -12.11 -3.66
N LYS A 21 -19.22 -13.08 -3.13
CA LYS A 21 -18.63 -14.28 -2.49
C LYS A 21 -17.75 -15.09 -3.47
N GLU A 22 -18.21 -15.31 -4.68
CA GLU A 22 -17.47 -16.10 -5.67
C GLU A 22 -16.12 -15.44 -6.01
N ARG A 23 -16.12 -14.12 -6.21
CA ARG A 23 -14.90 -13.35 -6.46
C ARG A 23 -13.97 -13.35 -5.26
N ALA A 24 -14.51 -13.13 -4.06
CA ALA A 24 -13.73 -13.16 -2.83
C ALA A 24 -13.08 -14.53 -2.61
N ASP A 25 -13.77 -15.62 -2.90
CA ASP A 25 -13.22 -16.98 -2.79
C ASP A 25 -12.09 -17.21 -3.81
N ILE A 26 -12.24 -16.72 -5.06
CA ILE A 26 -11.16 -16.78 -6.08
C ILE A 26 -9.94 -16.00 -5.60
N TYR A 27 -10.11 -14.79 -5.08
CA TYR A 27 -8.99 -13.98 -4.56
C TYR A 27 -8.32 -14.66 -3.37
N ARG A 28 -9.08 -15.19 -2.42
CA ARG A 28 -8.52 -15.92 -1.28
C ARG A 28 -7.70 -17.11 -1.72
N GLN A 29 -8.22 -17.90 -2.66
CA GLN A 29 -7.50 -19.05 -3.20
C GLN A 29 -6.21 -18.63 -3.88
N TYR A 30 -6.24 -17.58 -4.70
CA TYR A 30 -5.06 -17.03 -5.36
C TYR A 30 -4.00 -16.58 -4.32
N ILE A 31 -4.41 -15.79 -3.33
CA ILE A 31 -3.52 -15.29 -2.28
C ILE A 31 -2.87 -16.46 -1.53
N TRP A 32 -3.66 -17.44 -1.12
CA TRP A 32 -3.15 -18.60 -0.38
C TRP A 32 -2.20 -19.44 -1.22
N ASN A 33 -2.48 -19.65 -2.49
CA ASN A 33 -1.57 -20.38 -3.40
C ASN A 33 -0.22 -19.66 -3.54
N VAL A 34 -0.22 -18.33 -3.63
CA VAL A 34 1.02 -17.53 -3.67
C VAL A 34 1.78 -17.65 -2.34
N LEU A 35 1.07 -17.55 -1.22
CA LEU A 35 1.67 -17.68 0.10
C LEU A 35 2.28 -19.07 0.32
N ASP A 36 1.58 -20.14 -0.07
CA ASP A 36 2.09 -21.52 0.03
C ASP A 36 3.32 -21.72 -0.84
N ALA A 37 3.31 -21.20 -2.06
CA ALA A 37 4.43 -21.32 -2.99
C ALA A 37 5.70 -20.57 -2.54
N THR A 38 5.53 -19.53 -1.71
CA THR A 38 6.63 -18.64 -1.27
C THR A 38 6.96 -18.76 0.22
N ALA A 39 6.25 -19.63 0.94
CA ALA A 39 6.33 -19.71 2.40
C ALA A 39 7.74 -20.01 2.94
N ASP A 40 8.54 -20.78 2.21
CA ASP A 40 9.88 -21.19 2.60
C ASP A 40 10.98 -20.29 2.02
N ALA A 41 10.61 -19.23 1.31
CA ALA A 41 11.54 -18.27 0.71
C ALA A 41 11.74 -17.05 1.65
N PRO A 42 12.89 -16.97 2.37
CA PRO A 42 13.09 -15.94 3.39
C PRO A 42 13.28 -14.52 2.82
N ASN A 43 13.50 -14.42 1.52
CA ASN A 43 13.74 -13.17 0.79
C ASN A 43 12.51 -12.66 0.00
N VAL A 44 11.33 -13.26 0.22
CA VAL A 44 10.09 -12.85 -0.43
C VAL A 44 9.25 -12.00 0.50
N TYR A 45 8.75 -10.90 -0.03
CA TYR A 45 7.76 -10.03 0.60
C TYR A 45 6.47 -10.06 -0.21
N GLN A 46 5.35 -10.02 0.48
CA GLN A 46 4.03 -9.98 -0.13
C GLN A 46 3.57 -8.53 -0.22
N SER A 47 3.36 -8.04 -1.43
CA SER A 47 2.76 -6.73 -1.66
C SER A 47 1.36 -6.90 -2.24
N VAL A 48 0.40 -6.13 -1.77
CA VAL A 48 -0.97 -6.15 -2.32
C VAL A 48 -0.95 -5.74 -3.79
N SER A 49 -0.11 -4.78 -4.16
CA SER A 49 0.13 -4.32 -5.51
C SER A 49 1.35 -3.43 -5.54
N GLU A 50 1.98 -3.28 -6.69
CA GLU A 50 2.86 -2.16 -6.96
C GLU A 50 2.01 -0.90 -7.21
N GLU A 51 2.43 0.22 -6.66
CA GLU A 51 1.79 1.52 -6.85
C GLU A 51 0.26 1.48 -6.61
N TYR A 52 -0.16 0.85 -5.54
CA TYR A 52 -1.59 0.68 -5.26
C TYR A 52 -2.30 2.03 -5.04
N THR A 53 -3.33 2.27 -5.84
CA THR A 53 -4.20 3.45 -5.76
C THR A 53 -5.68 3.10 -5.61
N GLY A 54 -5.97 1.84 -5.29
CA GLY A 54 -7.31 1.34 -5.04
C GLY A 54 -7.85 1.67 -3.64
N PRO A 55 -9.06 1.20 -3.32
CA PRO A 55 -9.72 1.50 -2.05
C PRO A 55 -9.11 0.71 -0.88
N ALA A 56 -9.17 1.30 0.32
CA ALA A 56 -8.60 0.69 1.53
C ALA A 56 -9.22 -0.67 1.86
N HIS A 57 -10.53 -0.85 1.65
CA HIS A 57 -11.21 -2.11 1.96
C HIS A 57 -10.65 -3.33 1.20
N PHE A 58 -10.09 -3.12 0.01
CA PHE A 58 -9.48 -4.20 -0.75
C PHE A 58 -8.12 -4.60 -0.15
N VAL A 59 -7.34 -3.63 0.34
CA VAL A 59 -6.10 -3.91 1.09
C VAL A 59 -6.43 -4.67 2.37
N GLU A 60 -7.45 -4.25 3.09
CA GLU A 60 -7.92 -4.90 4.31
C GLU A 60 -8.34 -6.35 4.04
N PHE A 61 -9.09 -6.60 2.96
CA PHE A 61 -9.45 -7.95 2.54
C PHE A 61 -8.21 -8.83 2.29
N TRP A 62 -7.17 -8.28 1.64
CA TRP A 62 -5.90 -8.99 1.43
C TRP A 62 -5.20 -9.32 2.74
N LEU A 63 -5.15 -8.38 3.66
CA LEU A 63 -4.56 -8.58 4.98
C LEU A 63 -5.34 -9.62 5.79
N ASP A 64 -6.67 -9.63 5.71
CA ASP A 64 -7.52 -10.67 6.32
C ASP A 64 -7.24 -12.06 5.74
N CYS A 65 -7.02 -12.16 4.43
CA CYS A 65 -6.62 -13.42 3.80
C CYS A 65 -5.25 -13.90 4.29
N ILE A 66 -4.28 -12.99 4.43
CA ILE A 66 -2.95 -13.30 4.96
C ILE A 66 -3.04 -13.71 6.43
N ALA A 67 -3.79 -12.98 7.26
CA ALA A 67 -3.99 -13.31 8.67
C ALA A 67 -4.60 -14.70 8.83
N SER A 68 -5.64 -15.01 8.05
CA SER A 68 -6.30 -16.31 8.07
C SER A 68 -5.35 -17.44 7.65
N TRP A 69 -4.51 -17.20 6.64
CA TRP A 69 -3.49 -18.16 6.22
C TRP A 69 -2.43 -18.39 7.30
N GLN A 70 -1.92 -17.32 7.94
CA GLN A 70 -0.96 -17.42 9.05
C GLN A 70 -1.55 -18.22 10.22
N GLN A 71 -2.82 -17.93 10.57
CA GLN A 71 -3.51 -18.66 11.63
C GLN A 71 -3.65 -20.15 11.32
N LYS A 72 -4.01 -20.48 10.07
CA LYS A 72 -4.21 -21.87 9.63
C LYS A 72 -2.91 -22.67 9.55
N THR A 73 -1.83 -22.03 9.10
CA THR A 73 -0.58 -22.73 8.77
C THR A 73 0.48 -22.63 9.88
N GLY A 74 0.36 -21.67 10.79
CA GLY A 74 1.40 -21.33 11.76
C GLY A 74 2.62 -20.64 11.13
N ARG A 75 2.60 -20.35 9.83
CA ARG A 75 3.67 -19.67 9.10
C ARG A 75 3.46 -18.17 9.13
N LYS A 76 4.53 -17.41 8.88
CA LYS A 76 4.47 -15.96 8.79
C LYS A 76 4.78 -15.48 7.37
N ALA A 77 3.91 -14.68 6.78
CA ALA A 77 4.21 -13.89 5.58
C ALA A 77 4.85 -12.56 5.98
N ARG A 78 5.79 -12.07 5.17
CA ARG A 78 6.33 -10.70 5.30
C ARG A 78 5.55 -9.78 4.38
N VAL A 79 4.98 -8.72 4.92
CA VAL A 79 4.04 -7.85 4.20
C VAL A 79 4.62 -6.47 3.96
N VAL A 80 4.58 -6.04 2.71
CA VAL A 80 4.88 -4.67 2.28
C VAL A 80 3.59 -3.95 1.96
N LEU A 81 3.41 -2.78 2.52
CA LEU A 81 2.30 -1.88 2.21
C LEU A 81 2.78 -0.78 1.27
N ASN A 82 2.55 -0.96 -0.04
CA ASN A 82 2.84 0.03 -1.08
C ASN A 82 1.54 0.66 -1.57
N THR A 83 1.09 1.69 -0.88
CA THR A 83 -0.18 2.35 -1.15
C THR A 83 -0.05 3.87 -1.10
N THR A 84 -1.10 4.56 -1.52
CA THR A 84 -1.22 6.00 -1.27
C THR A 84 -1.25 6.29 0.23
N HIS A 85 -0.87 7.50 0.62
CA HIS A 85 -0.72 7.88 2.03
C HIS A 85 -2.01 7.72 2.83
N ASP A 86 -3.16 8.09 2.27
CA ASP A 86 -4.47 7.97 2.92
C ASP A 86 -4.84 6.51 3.22
N VAL A 87 -4.57 5.60 2.28
CA VAL A 87 -4.78 4.15 2.47
C VAL A 87 -3.81 3.60 3.51
N ALA A 88 -2.53 3.99 3.45
CA ALA A 88 -1.54 3.57 4.43
C ALA A 88 -1.96 3.98 5.85
N LEU A 89 -2.39 5.23 6.05
CA LEU A 89 -2.88 5.69 7.36
C LEU A 89 -4.12 4.93 7.82
N SER A 90 -5.09 4.72 6.92
CA SER A 90 -6.32 3.97 7.23
C SER A 90 -6.00 2.56 7.73
N VAL A 91 -5.14 1.84 7.01
CA VAL A 91 -4.72 0.48 7.36
C VAL A 91 -3.92 0.46 8.67
N MET A 92 -2.91 1.32 8.77
CA MET A 92 -2.00 1.35 9.92
C MET A 92 -2.65 1.88 11.21
N SER A 93 -3.77 2.60 11.12
CA SER A 93 -4.55 3.00 12.29
C SER A 93 -5.26 1.84 12.99
N LYS A 94 -5.37 0.69 12.34
CA LYS A 94 -6.01 -0.52 12.86
C LYS A 94 -4.95 -1.47 13.42
N PRO A 95 -4.87 -1.69 14.74
CA PRO A 95 -3.79 -2.47 15.35
C PRO A 95 -3.62 -3.88 14.77
N SER A 96 -4.72 -4.55 14.40
CA SER A 96 -4.70 -5.88 13.80
C SER A 96 -3.96 -5.90 12.44
N TYR A 97 -4.20 -4.91 11.60
CA TYR A 97 -3.53 -4.79 10.31
C TYR A 97 -2.11 -4.25 10.46
N ALA A 98 -1.91 -3.27 11.33
CA ALA A 98 -0.57 -2.78 11.62
C ALA A 98 0.37 -3.90 12.09
N ALA A 99 -0.14 -4.88 12.85
CA ALA A 99 0.65 -6.03 13.30
C ALA A 99 1.08 -6.97 12.16
N LEU A 100 0.36 -6.99 11.04
CA LEU A 100 0.67 -7.81 9.88
C LEU A 100 1.69 -7.16 8.94
N VAL A 101 1.73 -5.83 8.89
CA VAL A 101 2.62 -5.06 8.00
C VAL A 101 4.02 -5.01 8.58
N ASP A 102 5.03 -5.44 7.84
CA ASP A 102 6.44 -5.36 8.23
C ASP A 102 7.11 -4.11 7.65
N ILE A 103 6.73 -3.70 6.44
CA ILE A 103 7.36 -2.63 5.68
C ILE A 103 6.30 -1.68 5.14
N VAL A 104 6.55 -0.38 5.25
CA VAL A 104 5.76 0.66 4.57
C VAL A 104 6.60 1.25 3.45
N GLU A 105 6.10 1.16 2.22
CA GLU A 105 6.73 1.76 1.06
C GLU A 105 6.06 3.10 0.73
N ILE A 106 6.87 4.15 0.64
CA ILE A 106 6.38 5.52 0.51
C ILE A 106 6.45 6.07 -0.92
N GLU A 107 6.71 5.23 -1.90
CA GLU A 107 6.81 5.63 -3.31
C GLU A 107 5.57 6.36 -3.84
N GLN A 108 4.38 6.00 -3.33
CA GLN A 108 3.10 6.58 -3.77
C GLN A 108 2.69 7.85 -3.02
N TRP A 109 3.57 8.38 -2.22
CA TRP A 109 3.28 9.60 -1.45
C TRP A 109 3.73 10.83 -2.22
N TYR A 110 2.92 11.89 -2.18
CA TYR A 110 3.11 13.13 -2.92
C TYR A 110 3.16 14.32 -1.98
N TYR A 111 3.88 15.33 -2.39
CA TYR A 111 3.98 16.60 -1.69
C TYR A 111 3.44 17.74 -2.54
N HIS A 112 2.77 18.68 -1.91
CA HIS A 112 2.34 19.95 -2.50
C HIS A 112 2.70 21.08 -1.54
N GLY A 113 3.47 22.06 -2.04
CA GLY A 113 3.92 23.17 -1.20
C GLY A 113 4.62 22.72 0.07
N ARG A 114 5.50 21.72 -0.01
CA ARG A 114 6.25 21.11 1.11
C ARG A 114 5.38 20.37 2.13
N LYS A 115 4.09 20.18 1.87
CA LYS A 115 3.18 19.39 2.72
C LYS A 115 2.83 18.10 2.05
N LEU A 116 2.71 17.04 2.83
CA LEU A 116 2.24 15.75 2.34
C LEU A 116 0.83 15.89 1.79
N TYR A 117 0.66 15.47 0.54
CA TYR A 117 -0.61 15.51 -0.15
C TYR A 117 -1.26 14.12 -0.11
N ALA A 118 -2.37 14.04 0.56
CA ALA A 118 -3.08 12.78 0.78
C ALA A 118 -4.57 12.93 0.43
N PRO A 119 -4.91 13.19 -0.84
CA PRO A 119 -6.30 13.29 -1.24
C PRO A 119 -6.95 11.91 -1.22
N GLU A 120 -8.22 11.87 -0.93
CA GLU A 120 -9.04 10.72 -1.23
C GLU A 120 -8.97 10.43 -2.74
N GLY A 121 -8.74 9.17 -3.14
CA GLY A 121 -8.47 8.84 -4.54
C GLY A 121 -6.97 8.83 -4.91
N GLY A 122 -6.09 9.25 -4.01
CA GLY A 122 -4.64 9.11 -4.12
C GLY A 122 -4.03 9.84 -5.31
N LYS A 123 -2.94 9.28 -5.87
CA LYS A 123 -2.16 9.92 -6.93
C LYS A 123 -2.93 10.19 -8.22
N ASN A 124 -3.99 9.44 -8.49
CA ASN A 124 -4.78 9.65 -9.70
C ASN A 124 -5.54 10.98 -9.70
N LEU A 125 -5.70 11.58 -8.53
CA LEU A 125 -6.31 12.89 -8.36
C LEU A 125 -5.28 14.00 -8.14
N ALA A 126 -4.00 13.65 -7.95
CA ALA A 126 -2.96 14.65 -7.75
C ALA A 126 -2.77 15.50 -9.00
N PRO A 127 -2.74 16.83 -8.89
CA PRO A 127 -2.35 17.72 -9.98
C PRO A 127 -0.92 17.39 -10.47
N ARG A 128 -0.65 17.68 -11.75
CA ARG A 128 0.66 17.37 -12.36
C ARG A 128 1.84 18.07 -11.70
N GLN A 129 1.62 19.21 -11.07
CA GLN A 129 2.64 19.98 -10.36
C GLN A 129 2.97 19.41 -8.97
N HIS A 130 2.31 18.36 -8.51
CA HIS A 130 2.66 17.71 -7.26
C HIS A 130 3.97 16.94 -7.42
N LEU A 131 4.83 17.11 -6.44
CA LEU A 131 6.13 16.45 -6.41
C LEU A 131 5.98 15.11 -5.69
N ARG A 132 6.44 14.08 -6.37
CA ARG A 132 6.44 12.72 -5.82
C ARG A 132 7.65 12.55 -4.90
N LEU A 133 7.40 12.09 -3.67
CA LEU A 133 8.41 11.73 -2.67
C LEU A 133 9.33 12.87 -2.21
N THR A 134 9.22 14.05 -2.79
CA THR A 134 10.08 15.18 -2.46
C THR A 134 9.28 16.43 -2.25
N ARG A 135 9.85 17.37 -1.50
CA ARG A 135 9.20 18.61 -1.13
C ARG A 135 9.50 19.75 -2.11
N THR A 136 10.47 19.53 -2.99
CA THR A 136 10.97 20.53 -3.93
C THR A 136 11.21 19.93 -5.31
N THR A 137 11.34 20.78 -6.35
CA THR A 137 11.63 20.35 -7.73
C THR A 137 13.07 19.86 -7.89
N ASN A 138 13.98 20.29 -7.02
CA ASN A 138 15.37 19.88 -6.98
C ASN A 138 15.69 19.42 -5.55
N PRO A 139 15.31 18.19 -5.19
CA PRO A 139 15.54 17.68 -3.84
C PRO A 139 17.03 17.48 -3.62
N ASP A 140 17.50 17.99 -2.50
CA ASP A 140 18.82 17.67 -1.98
C ASP A 140 18.75 16.51 -0.98
N PHE A 141 19.89 16.10 -0.46
CA PHE A 141 19.97 15.04 0.54
C PHE A 141 19.14 15.36 1.78
N ALA A 142 19.10 16.62 2.21
CA ALA A 142 18.35 17.03 3.40
C ALA A 142 16.83 16.87 3.20
N ASP A 143 16.30 17.21 2.03
CA ASP A 143 14.89 17.01 1.69
C ASP A 143 14.51 15.52 1.69
N ILE A 144 15.35 14.68 1.10
CA ILE A 144 15.11 13.22 1.06
C ILE A 144 15.21 12.64 2.46
N TYR A 145 16.26 12.98 3.20
CA TYR A 145 16.47 12.51 4.56
C TYR A 145 15.31 12.88 5.48
N GLN A 146 14.84 14.13 5.41
CA GLN A 146 13.70 14.59 6.19
C GLN A 146 12.43 13.80 5.84
N THR A 147 12.16 13.58 4.55
CA THR A 147 10.98 12.84 4.07
C THR A 147 10.97 11.41 4.62
N VAL A 148 12.09 10.71 4.52
CA VAL A 148 12.21 9.34 5.04
C VAL A 148 12.14 9.32 6.57
N SER A 149 12.80 10.26 7.25
CA SER A 149 12.80 10.35 8.71
C SER A 149 11.40 10.57 9.29
N GLU A 150 10.60 11.42 8.65
CA GLU A 150 9.19 11.62 9.04
C GLU A 150 8.35 10.37 8.85
N ALA A 151 8.56 9.64 7.75
CA ALA A 151 7.85 8.37 7.51
C ALA A 151 8.26 7.31 8.55
N VAL A 152 9.54 7.20 8.89
CA VAL A 152 10.03 6.31 9.96
C VAL A 152 9.39 6.67 11.30
N ALA A 153 9.31 7.95 11.62
CA ALA A 153 8.70 8.41 12.86
C ALA A 153 7.18 8.16 12.92
N ALA A 154 6.50 8.21 11.75
CA ALA A 154 5.07 7.96 11.66
C ALA A 154 4.71 6.46 11.85
N PHE A 155 5.63 5.54 11.57
CA PHE A 155 5.41 4.10 11.69
C PHE A 155 6.49 3.42 12.54
N PRO A 156 6.48 3.65 13.85
CA PRO A 156 7.50 3.10 14.74
C PRO A 156 7.51 1.56 14.70
N GLY A 157 8.72 1.00 14.61
CA GLY A 157 8.92 -0.45 14.54
C GLY A 157 8.68 -1.07 13.16
N LYS A 158 8.42 -0.27 12.12
CA LYS A 158 8.32 -0.72 10.73
C LYS A 158 9.55 -0.27 9.94
N ALA A 159 9.95 -1.11 8.98
CA ALA A 159 10.89 -0.65 7.96
C ALA A 159 10.17 0.28 6.98
N VAL A 160 10.87 1.30 6.49
CA VAL A 160 10.38 2.21 5.45
C VAL A 160 11.20 1.98 4.20
N LEU A 161 10.53 1.68 3.10
CA LEU A 161 11.14 1.64 1.78
C LEU A 161 10.89 2.96 1.06
N TYR A 162 11.97 3.51 0.55
CA TYR A 162 11.98 4.63 -0.35
C TYR A 162 12.58 4.19 -1.69
N TYR A 163 11.77 4.24 -2.74
CA TYR A 163 12.24 3.93 -4.09
C TYR A 163 12.61 5.21 -4.82
N ALA A 164 13.90 5.46 -4.99
CA ALA A 164 14.39 6.55 -5.80
C ALA A 164 14.48 6.08 -7.26
N LYS A 165 13.59 6.56 -8.11
CA LYS A 165 13.79 6.42 -9.56
C LYS A 165 14.96 7.34 -9.95
N ALA A 166 16.11 6.74 -10.26
CA ALA A 166 17.18 7.44 -10.95
C ALA A 166 16.72 7.70 -12.40
N PHE A 167 16.62 8.96 -12.77
CA PHE A 167 16.37 9.40 -14.14
C PHE A 167 17.65 9.95 -14.74
#